data_1aa4252f089d7d37ba27035247ba6308
#
_entry.id   1aa4252f089d7d37ba27035247ba6308
#
_cell.length_a   1.000
_cell.length_b   1.000
_cell.length_c   1.000
_cell.angle_alpha   90.00
_cell.angle_beta   90.00
_cell.angle_gamma   90.00
#
_symmetry.space_group_name_H-M   'P 1'
#
loop_
_entity.id
_entity.type
_entity.pdbx_description
1 polymer ?
#
loop_
_entity_poly.entity_id
_entity_poly.type
_entity_poly.pdbx_seq_one_letter_code
_entity_poly.pdbx_strand_id
1 'polypeptide(L)'
;GSRLAYGQTHRYNHSDMEDLERLLKRVPEDSGKMIITDGIFSMEGDIAELPAITSLAEVHGAKVVVDDAHAFGVLGATGAGTAEHFGLVDDVDLIVSTFSKSLASIGGVVAGPEPVIHYLKHHARPLIFSASMPPSAVATVLAALDVLRSEPERIESLWHNTRRMQEGLKELGYDIGTSETPVVPVVIGELDRMLVFWKELFDAGVFTNPVTPPAVPEASCRL
;
A
#
# COMPACT_ATOMS: atom_id res chain seq x y z
N GLY A 1 7.22 -4.95 10.45
CA GLY A 1 6.29 -5.29 11.52
C GLY A 1 6.27 -6.77 11.81
N SER A 2 5.81 -7.62 10.90
CA SER A 2 5.60 -9.06 11.11
C SER A 2 6.83 -9.82 11.64
N ARG A 3 8.05 -9.46 11.19
CA ARG A 3 9.29 -10.06 11.71
C ARG A 3 9.59 -9.76 13.19
N LEU A 4 8.96 -8.74 13.74
CA LEU A 4 9.10 -8.36 15.15
C LEU A 4 7.95 -8.92 16.02
N ALA A 5 6.98 -9.58 15.41
CA ALA A 5 5.94 -10.30 16.12
C ALA A 5 6.49 -11.65 16.61
N TYR A 6 5.94 -12.16 17.72
CA TYR A 6 6.33 -13.47 18.26
C TYR A 6 5.71 -14.65 17.49
N GLY A 7 4.88 -14.39 16.48
CA GLY A 7 4.26 -15.41 15.64
C GLY A 7 5.18 -15.90 14.52
N GLN A 8 4.86 -17.06 13.95
CA GLN A 8 5.51 -17.54 12.74
C GLN A 8 5.07 -16.69 11.54
N THR A 9 6.02 -16.28 10.70
CA THR A 9 5.77 -15.49 9.49
C THR A 9 6.05 -16.36 8.28
N HIS A 10 5.04 -16.52 7.44
CA HIS A 10 5.12 -17.16 6.14
C HIS A 10 4.96 -16.07 5.06
N ARG A 11 5.71 -16.19 3.97
CA ARG A 11 5.58 -15.31 2.82
C ARG A 11 4.98 -16.09 1.67
N TYR A 12 3.96 -15.56 1.04
CA TYR A 12 3.47 -16.02 -0.24
C TYR A 12 4.02 -15.14 -1.37
N ASN A 13 4.04 -15.69 -2.57
CA ASN A 13 4.48 -14.96 -3.75
C ASN A 13 3.53 -13.79 -4.06
N HIS A 14 4.06 -12.75 -4.69
CA HIS A 14 3.30 -11.55 -5.03
C HIS A 14 2.05 -11.90 -5.85
N SER A 15 0.89 -11.48 -5.37
CA SER A 15 -0.44 -11.70 -5.99
C SER A 15 -0.76 -13.15 -6.36
N ASP A 16 -0.12 -14.14 -5.68
CA ASP A 16 -0.30 -15.57 -5.92
C ASP A 16 -1.27 -16.17 -4.87
N MET A 17 -2.54 -16.21 -5.23
CA MET A 17 -3.60 -16.69 -4.34
C MET A 17 -3.54 -18.21 -4.12
N GLU A 18 -3.01 -18.97 -5.07
CA GLU A 18 -2.79 -20.42 -4.89
C GLU A 18 -1.70 -20.69 -3.85
N ASP A 19 -0.63 -19.90 -3.88
CA ASP A 19 0.45 -19.98 -2.88
C ASP A 19 -0.05 -19.53 -1.49
N LEU A 20 -0.88 -18.47 -1.42
CA LEU A 20 -1.52 -18.06 -0.18
C LEU A 20 -2.38 -19.17 0.42
N GLU A 21 -3.27 -19.77 -0.39
CA GLU A 21 -4.13 -20.87 0.06
C GLU A 21 -3.31 -22.08 0.52
N ARG A 22 -2.26 -22.43 -0.23
CA ARG A 22 -1.32 -23.51 0.11
C ARG A 22 -0.67 -23.30 1.47
N LEU A 23 -0.31 -22.05 1.81
CA LEU A 23 0.26 -21.71 3.11
C LEU A 23 -0.79 -21.77 4.21
N LEU A 24 -1.99 -21.25 3.99
CA LEU A 24 -3.09 -21.29 4.95
C LEU A 24 -3.47 -22.73 5.33
N LYS A 25 -3.50 -23.64 4.36
CA LYS A 25 -3.77 -25.08 4.59
C LYS A 25 -2.72 -25.79 5.46
N ARG A 26 -1.52 -25.23 5.60
CA ARG A 26 -0.44 -25.81 6.43
C ARG A 26 -0.50 -25.38 7.90
N VAL A 27 -1.23 -24.30 8.18
CA VAL A 27 -1.37 -23.80 9.55
C VAL A 27 -2.46 -24.59 10.26
N PRO A 28 -2.21 -25.10 11.48
CA PRO A 28 -3.21 -25.83 12.26
C PRO A 28 -4.52 -25.03 12.42
N GLU A 29 -5.66 -25.73 12.43
CA GLU A 29 -6.98 -25.06 12.48
C GLU A 29 -7.19 -24.23 13.74
N ASP A 30 -6.64 -24.70 14.88
CA ASP A 30 -6.73 -24.05 16.19
C ASP A 30 -5.77 -22.86 16.37
N SER A 31 -4.89 -22.62 15.38
CA SER A 31 -3.96 -21.50 15.43
C SER A 31 -4.61 -20.21 14.92
N GLY A 32 -4.36 -19.10 15.63
CA GLY A 32 -4.71 -17.78 15.12
C GLY A 32 -3.94 -17.45 13.83
N LYS A 33 -4.65 -17.04 12.79
CA LYS A 33 -4.10 -16.73 11.47
C LYS A 33 -4.37 -15.27 11.14
N MET A 34 -3.38 -14.62 10.50
CA MET A 34 -3.50 -13.24 10.03
C MET A 34 -2.85 -13.12 8.67
N ILE A 35 -3.58 -12.59 7.70
CA ILE A 35 -3.07 -12.22 6.38
C ILE A 35 -2.79 -10.73 6.40
N ILE A 36 -1.57 -10.33 6.03
CA ILE A 36 -1.17 -8.94 5.95
C ILE A 36 -0.75 -8.67 4.51
N THR A 37 -1.35 -7.67 3.89
CA THR A 37 -1.06 -7.25 2.52
C THR A 37 -1.03 -5.73 2.41
N ASP A 38 -0.28 -5.21 1.43
CA ASP A 38 -0.47 -3.84 0.99
C ASP A 38 -1.75 -3.75 0.15
N GLY A 39 -2.43 -2.61 0.16
CA GLY A 39 -3.57 -2.36 -0.72
C GLY A 39 -3.12 -2.01 -2.14
N ILE A 40 -2.14 -1.10 -2.25
CA ILE A 40 -1.37 -0.83 -3.48
C ILE A 40 0.08 -1.18 -3.20
N PHE A 41 0.69 -1.99 -4.07
CA PHE A 41 2.11 -2.34 -3.97
C PHE A 41 2.99 -1.23 -4.55
N SER A 42 3.84 -0.68 -3.71
CA SER A 42 4.63 0.52 -4.02
C SER A 42 5.66 0.33 -5.15
N MET A 43 6.09 -0.90 -5.39
CA MET A 43 7.11 -1.19 -6.41
C MET A 43 6.48 -1.54 -7.76
N GLU A 44 5.36 -2.21 -7.75
CA GLU A 44 4.65 -2.71 -8.93
C GLU A 44 3.56 -1.75 -9.42
N GLY A 45 2.91 -1.04 -8.50
CA GLY A 45 1.80 -0.15 -8.80
C GLY A 45 0.49 -0.89 -9.07
N ASP A 46 0.41 -2.17 -8.75
CA ASP A 46 -0.80 -2.97 -8.82
C ASP A 46 -1.58 -2.96 -7.49
N ILE A 47 -2.82 -3.42 -7.55
CA ILE A 47 -3.74 -3.49 -6.40
C ILE A 47 -3.78 -4.94 -5.90
N ALA A 48 -3.86 -5.13 -4.59
CA ALA A 48 -4.02 -6.45 -4.00
C ALA A 48 -5.33 -7.10 -4.46
N GLU A 49 -5.29 -8.42 -4.67
CA GLU A 49 -6.46 -9.25 -4.97
C GLU A 49 -7.36 -9.41 -3.72
N LEU A 50 -7.79 -8.27 -3.15
CA LEU A 50 -8.48 -8.23 -1.86
C LEU A 50 -9.74 -9.11 -1.82
N PRO A 51 -10.56 -9.20 -2.89
CA PRO A 51 -11.70 -10.12 -2.90
C PRO A 51 -11.31 -11.60 -2.73
N ALA A 52 -10.23 -12.03 -3.35
CA ALA A 52 -9.73 -13.40 -3.19
C ALA A 52 -9.10 -13.62 -1.81
N ILE A 53 -8.38 -12.62 -1.30
CA ILE A 53 -7.76 -12.65 0.03
C ILE A 53 -8.83 -12.78 1.12
N THR A 54 -9.90 -11.96 1.08
CA THR A 54 -10.99 -12.01 2.07
C THR A 54 -11.75 -13.33 2.01
N SER A 55 -12.01 -13.85 0.80
CA SER A 55 -12.62 -15.17 0.62
C SER A 55 -11.78 -16.30 1.21
N LEU A 56 -10.47 -16.28 0.99
CA LEU A 56 -9.56 -17.27 1.60
C LEU A 56 -9.48 -17.10 3.12
N ALA A 57 -9.51 -15.85 3.61
CA ALA A 57 -9.50 -15.57 5.04
C ALA A 57 -10.74 -16.15 5.73
N GLU A 58 -11.92 -15.97 5.14
CA GLU A 58 -13.17 -16.54 5.64
C GLU A 58 -13.10 -18.07 5.71
N VAL A 59 -12.70 -18.72 4.61
CA VAL A 59 -12.60 -20.20 4.54
C VAL A 59 -11.64 -20.77 5.56
N HIS A 60 -10.53 -20.09 5.84
CA HIS A 60 -9.46 -20.58 6.71
C HIS A 60 -9.46 -19.99 8.13
N GLY A 61 -10.46 -19.16 8.47
CA GLY A 61 -10.57 -18.51 9.77
C GLY A 61 -9.42 -17.55 10.05
N ALA A 62 -8.93 -16.86 9.02
CA ALA A 62 -7.86 -15.87 9.16
C ALA A 62 -8.42 -14.46 9.30
N LYS A 63 -7.63 -13.57 9.92
CA LYS A 63 -7.90 -12.14 9.99
C LYS A 63 -7.16 -11.41 8.88
N VAL A 64 -7.76 -10.36 8.32
CA VAL A 64 -7.18 -9.57 7.22
C VAL A 64 -6.76 -8.20 7.72
N VAL A 65 -5.49 -7.86 7.46
CA VAL A 65 -4.91 -6.54 7.71
C VAL A 65 -4.43 -5.97 6.38
N VAL A 66 -4.95 -4.80 6.02
CA VAL A 66 -4.56 -4.10 4.79
C VAL A 66 -3.73 -2.87 5.14
N ASP A 67 -2.54 -2.77 4.56
CA ASP A 67 -1.74 -1.54 4.60
C ASP A 67 -2.10 -0.66 3.40
N ASP A 68 -2.91 0.35 3.66
CA ASP A 68 -3.39 1.32 2.68
C ASP A 68 -2.50 2.58 2.60
N ALA A 69 -1.23 2.48 2.95
CA ALA A 69 -0.32 3.62 2.91
C ALA A 69 -0.21 4.27 1.52
N HIS A 70 -0.40 3.50 0.45
CA HIS A 70 -0.44 4.00 -0.93
C HIS A 70 -1.87 4.14 -1.50
N ALA A 71 -2.88 3.56 -0.86
CA ALA A 71 -4.25 3.55 -1.37
C ALA A 71 -5.12 4.64 -0.74
N PHE A 72 -4.84 5.03 0.51
CA PHE A 72 -5.60 6.07 1.21
C PHE A 72 -5.46 7.44 0.51
N GLY A 73 -6.58 8.06 0.19
CA GLY A 73 -6.66 9.28 -0.62
C GLY A 73 -6.51 9.05 -2.13
N VAL A 74 -6.50 7.79 -2.58
CA VAL A 74 -6.26 7.38 -3.97
C VAL A 74 -7.33 6.44 -4.50
N LEU A 75 -7.61 5.34 -3.78
CA LEU A 75 -8.60 4.32 -4.15
C LEU A 75 -9.92 4.54 -3.42
N GLY A 76 -10.97 4.06 -4.05
CA GLY A 76 -12.34 4.16 -3.56
C GLY A 76 -13.05 5.44 -3.98
N ALA A 77 -14.37 5.45 -3.88
CA ALA A 77 -15.21 6.56 -4.30
C ALA A 77 -14.95 7.85 -3.48
N THR A 78 -14.58 7.68 -2.21
CA THR A 78 -14.26 8.79 -1.28
C THR A 78 -12.77 8.88 -0.96
N GLY A 79 -11.95 8.00 -1.52
CA GLY A 79 -10.54 7.87 -1.20
C GLY A 79 -10.27 7.13 0.11
N ALA A 80 -11.21 6.33 0.60
CA ALA A 80 -11.04 5.59 1.84
C ALA A 80 -10.14 4.35 1.71
N GLY A 81 -9.67 4.04 0.50
CA GLY A 81 -8.64 3.02 0.27
C GLY A 81 -9.15 1.75 -0.39
N THR A 82 -8.37 0.69 -0.29
CA THR A 82 -8.58 -0.55 -1.04
C THR A 82 -9.86 -1.29 -0.63
N ALA A 83 -10.19 -1.31 0.64
CA ALA A 83 -11.41 -1.95 1.11
C ALA A 83 -12.68 -1.27 0.55
N GLU A 84 -12.70 0.07 0.51
CA GLU A 84 -13.79 0.82 -0.13
C GLU A 84 -13.85 0.54 -1.63
N HIS A 85 -12.69 0.49 -2.30
CA HIS A 85 -12.61 0.25 -3.75
C HIS A 85 -13.32 -1.03 -4.17
N PHE A 86 -13.22 -2.08 -3.37
CA PHE A 86 -13.86 -3.38 -3.63
C PHE A 86 -15.21 -3.56 -2.92
N GLY A 87 -15.64 -2.61 -2.08
CA GLY A 87 -16.87 -2.74 -1.27
C GLY A 87 -16.74 -3.77 -0.14
N LEU A 88 -15.53 -3.98 0.39
CA LEU A 88 -15.16 -5.00 1.37
C LEU A 88 -14.77 -4.39 2.73
N VAL A 89 -15.32 -3.24 3.07
CA VAL A 89 -14.96 -2.53 4.32
C VAL A 89 -15.25 -3.38 5.57
N ASP A 90 -16.33 -4.16 5.54
CA ASP A 90 -16.75 -5.01 6.65
C ASP A 90 -16.00 -6.37 6.69
N ASP A 91 -15.30 -6.73 5.61
CA ASP A 91 -14.55 -7.99 5.47
C ASP A 91 -13.07 -7.84 5.84
N VAL A 92 -12.60 -6.62 6.07
CA VAL A 92 -11.24 -6.30 6.51
C VAL A 92 -11.23 -6.01 8.00
N ASP A 93 -10.43 -6.77 8.76
CA ASP A 93 -10.39 -6.61 10.22
C ASP A 93 -9.63 -5.36 10.69
N LEU A 94 -8.54 -5.02 10.00
CA LEU A 94 -7.76 -3.82 10.30
C LEU A 94 -7.24 -3.15 9.03
N ILE A 95 -7.37 -1.85 8.98
CA ILE A 95 -6.75 -1.00 7.96
C ILE A 95 -5.65 -0.18 8.64
N VAL A 96 -4.45 -0.22 8.06
CA VAL A 96 -3.29 0.56 8.49
C VAL A 96 -2.97 1.56 7.40
N SER A 97 -2.62 2.79 7.76
CA SER A 97 -2.13 3.76 6.78
C SER A 97 -1.13 4.73 7.39
N THR A 98 -0.41 5.43 6.53
CA THR A 98 0.52 6.51 6.92
C THR A 98 -0.04 7.87 6.57
N PHE A 99 0.34 8.88 7.35
CA PHE A 99 0.01 10.28 7.05
C PHE A 99 1.06 11.00 6.19
N SER A 100 2.15 10.29 5.85
CA SER A 100 3.29 10.88 5.14
C SER A 100 3.16 10.93 3.61
N LYS A 101 2.03 10.52 3.06
CA LYS A 101 1.74 10.51 1.62
C LYS A 101 0.60 11.47 1.29
N SER A 102 -0.59 10.99 0.99
CA SER A 102 -1.76 11.82 0.61
C SER A 102 -2.13 12.88 1.64
N LEU A 103 -1.89 12.65 2.93
CA LEU A 103 -2.21 13.61 3.99
C LEU A 103 -1.06 14.58 4.35
N ALA A 104 0.08 14.53 3.64
CA ALA A 104 1.19 15.48 3.71
C ALA A 104 1.70 15.79 5.16
N SER A 105 1.68 14.80 6.05
CA SER A 105 2.05 14.95 7.46
C SER A 105 2.99 13.83 7.91
N ILE A 106 3.11 13.59 9.21
CA ILE A 106 3.85 12.49 9.82
C ILE A 106 2.93 11.65 10.70
N GLY A 107 3.32 10.40 10.95
CA GLY A 107 2.54 9.46 11.76
C GLY A 107 1.74 8.48 10.91
N GLY A 108 0.75 7.88 11.50
CA GLY A 108 -0.11 6.89 10.86
C GLY A 108 -1.35 6.57 11.68
N VAL A 109 -2.16 5.70 11.15
CA VAL A 109 -3.44 5.29 11.73
C VAL A 109 -3.61 3.77 11.62
N VAL A 110 -4.29 3.21 12.60
CA VAL A 110 -4.90 1.89 12.54
C VAL A 110 -6.39 2.07 12.77
N ALA A 111 -7.19 1.60 11.83
CA ALA A 111 -8.65 1.60 11.90
C ALA A 111 -9.17 0.16 11.97
N GLY A 112 -10.24 -0.05 12.73
CA GLY A 112 -10.88 -1.35 12.89
C GLY A 112 -11.88 -1.37 14.04
N PRO A 113 -12.37 -2.55 14.45
CA PRO A 113 -13.36 -2.69 15.53
C PRO A 113 -12.89 -2.08 16.85
N GLU A 114 -13.79 -1.37 17.53
CA GLU A 114 -13.49 -0.66 18.78
C GLU A 114 -12.75 -1.53 19.82
N PRO A 115 -13.14 -2.79 20.10
CA PRO A 115 -12.44 -3.59 21.11
C PRO A 115 -10.97 -3.84 20.76
N VAL A 116 -10.67 -4.00 19.45
CA VAL A 116 -9.29 -4.21 18.98
C VAL A 116 -8.48 -2.92 19.11
N ILE A 117 -9.05 -1.79 18.69
CA ILE A 117 -8.39 -0.49 18.82
C ILE A 117 -8.18 -0.12 20.29
N HIS A 118 -9.17 -0.40 21.15
CA HIS A 118 -9.01 -0.22 22.59
C HIS A 118 -7.86 -1.08 23.14
N TYR A 119 -7.79 -2.35 22.75
CA TYR A 119 -6.69 -3.23 23.15
C TYR A 119 -5.33 -2.69 22.67
N LEU A 120 -5.22 -2.25 21.41
CA LEU A 120 -3.98 -1.69 20.88
C LEU A 120 -3.51 -0.46 21.65
N LYS A 121 -4.42 0.45 22.04
CA LYS A 121 -4.08 1.64 22.82
C LYS A 121 -3.44 1.31 24.17
N HIS A 122 -3.77 0.16 24.76
CA HIS A 122 -3.31 -0.23 26.10
C HIS A 122 -2.17 -1.26 26.08
N HIS A 123 -1.91 -1.92 24.95
CA HIS A 123 -0.96 -3.03 24.87
C HIS A 123 0.10 -2.87 23.80
N ALA A 124 -0.10 -1.99 22.81
CA ALA A 124 0.88 -1.79 21.75
C ALA A 124 2.09 -0.98 22.26
N ARG A 125 3.15 -1.68 22.61
CA ARG A 125 4.39 -1.07 23.12
C ARG A 125 4.91 0.07 22.24
N PRO A 126 4.95 -0.04 20.90
CA PRO A 126 5.41 1.05 20.05
C PRO A 126 4.56 2.32 20.18
N LEU A 127 3.26 2.19 20.50
CA LEU A 127 2.38 3.33 20.73
C LEU A 127 2.61 3.94 22.12
N ILE A 128 2.67 3.09 23.15
CA ILE A 128 2.76 3.53 24.56
C ILE A 128 4.11 4.19 24.87
N PHE A 129 5.19 3.64 24.32
CA PHE A 129 6.57 4.07 24.60
C PHE A 129 7.16 4.99 23.52
N SER A 130 6.34 5.52 22.63
CA SER A 130 6.75 6.52 21.64
C SER A 130 6.17 7.89 21.96
N ALA A 131 6.87 8.94 21.56
CA ALA A 131 6.34 10.29 21.66
C ALA A 131 5.12 10.44 20.74
N SER A 132 4.10 11.12 21.22
CA SER A 132 2.90 11.43 20.44
C SER A 132 3.23 12.35 19.27
N MET A 133 2.38 12.31 18.24
CA MET A 133 2.47 13.25 17.13
C MET A 133 2.35 14.70 17.64
N PRO A 134 3.15 15.63 17.11
CA PRO A 134 3.01 17.04 17.47
C PRO A 134 1.64 17.57 17.03
N PRO A 135 1.04 18.52 17.80
CA PRO A 135 -0.29 19.07 17.49
C PRO A 135 -0.41 19.64 16.08
N SER A 136 0.66 20.25 15.56
CA SER A 136 0.70 20.76 14.19
C SER A 136 0.51 19.67 13.14
N ALA A 137 1.14 18.49 13.33
CA ALA A 137 0.96 17.35 12.43
C ALA A 137 -0.47 16.81 12.47
N VAL A 138 -1.07 16.74 13.66
CA VAL A 138 -2.48 16.34 13.82
C VAL A 138 -3.41 17.33 13.12
N ALA A 139 -3.19 18.64 13.30
CA ALA A 139 -3.97 19.67 12.62
C ALA A 139 -3.85 19.60 11.10
N THR A 140 -2.65 19.30 10.58
CA THR A 140 -2.43 19.08 9.15
C THR A 140 -3.26 17.90 8.64
N VAL A 141 -3.26 16.76 9.36
CA VAL A 141 -4.06 15.59 8.98
C VAL A 141 -5.55 15.91 8.96
N LEU A 142 -6.07 16.59 9.98
CA LEU A 142 -7.48 16.99 10.04
C LEU A 142 -7.87 17.88 8.85
N ALA A 143 -7.06 18.90 8.57
CA ALA A 143 -7.29 19.79 7.43
C ALA A 143 -7.22 19.04 6.08
N ALA A 144 -6.27 18.11 5.93
CA ALA A 144 -6.16 17.28 4.72
C ALA A 144 -7.36 16.35 4.54
N LEU A 145 -7.90 15.79 5.62
CA LEU A 145 -9.14 15.00 5.59
C LEU A 145 -10.36 15.84 5.19
N ASP A 146 -10.45 17.08 5.67
CA ASP A 146 -11.52 17.99 5.27
C ASP A 146 -11.42 18.33 3.76
N VAL A 147 -10.21 18.58 3.25
CA VAL A 147 -9.97 18.80 1.81
C VAL A 147 -10.34 17.54 1.01
N LEU A 148 -9.91 16.35 1.46
CA LEU A 148 -10.23 15.08 0.78
C LEU A 148 -11.75 14.88 0.64
N ARG A 149 -12.51 15.25 1.66
CA ARG A 149 -13.98 15.12 1.67
C ARG A 149 -14.69 16.20 0.86
N SER A 150 -14.18 17.43 0.85
CA SER A 150 -14.82 18.58 0.21
C SER A 150 -14.40 18.82 -1.24
N GLU A 151 -13.29 18.24 -1.67
CA GLU A 151 -12.69 18.45 -2.99
C GLU A 151 -12.42 17.11 -3.72
N PRO A 152 -13.47 16.31 -4.05
CA PRO A 152 -13.32 14.99 -4.69
C PRO A 152 -12.66 15.07 -6.08
N GLU A 153 -12.74 16.23 -6.75
CA GLU A 153 -12.09 16.49 -8.03
C GLU A 153 -10.57 16.34 -7.99
N ARG A 154 -9.95 16.35 -6.82
CA ARG A 154 -8.50 16.06 -6.69
C ARG A 154 -8.19 14.60 -7.01
N ILE A 155 -9.03 13.68 -6.55
CA ILE A 155 -8.90 12.26 -6.89
C ILE A 155 -9.15 12.06 -8.38
N GLU A 156 -10.19 12.70 -8.94
CA GLU A 156 -10.49 12.62 -10.37
C GLU A 156 -9.31 13.12 -11.23
N SER A 157 -8.72 14.25 -10.83
CA SER A 157 -7.55 14.85 -11.49
C SER A 157 -6.32 13.93 -11.40
N LEU A 158 -6.09 13.30 -10.24
CA LEU A 158 -5.02 12.33 -10.06
C LEU A 158 -5.19 11.17 -11.05
N TRP A 159 -6.37 10.59 -11.12
CA TRP A 159 -6.65 9.47 -12.02
C TRP A 159 -6.61 9.85 -13.50
N HIS A 160 -7.02 11.08 -13.85
CA HIS A 160 -6.84 11.61 -15.21
C HIS A 160 -5.35 11.66 -15.59
N ASN A 161 -4.52 12.22 -14.72
CA ASN A 161 -3.07 12.31 -14.93
C ASN A 161 -2.42 10.94 -14.98
N THR A 162 -2.87 10.01 -14.14
CA THR A 162 -2.38 8.61 -14.11
C THR A 162 -2.62 7.93 -15.45
N ARG A 163 -3.84 7.96 -15.95
CA ARG A 163 -4.16 7.37 -17.27
C ARG A 163 -3.32 7.98 -18.38
N ARG A 164 -3.22 9.31 -18.43
CA ARG A 164 -2.39 10.00 -19.42
C ARG A 164 -0.92 9.58 -19.37
N MET A 165 -0.37 9.41 -18.15
CA MET A 165 1.01 8.98 -17.97
C MET A 165 1.21 7.53 -18.42
N GLN A 166 0.33 6.64 -17.99
CA GLN A 166 0.40 5.21 -18.34
C GLN A 166 0.25 5.01 -19.86
N GLU A 167 -0.72 5.66 -20.49
CA GLU A 167 -0.94 5.59 -21.94
C GLU A 167 0.27 6.16 -22.71
N GLY A 168 0.74 7.34 -22.34
CA GLY A 168 1.88 7.97 -23.00
C GLY A 168 3.18 7.17 -22.87
N LEU A 169 3.46 6.58 -21.72
CA LEU A 169 4.64 5.72 -21.55
C LEU A 169 4.54 4.43 -22.38
N LYS A 170 3.34 3.81 -22.43
CA LYS A 170 3.11 2.62 -23.27
C LYS A 170 3.23 2.93 -24.76
N GLU A 171 2.70 4.07 -25.21
CA GLU A 171 2.85 4.53 -26.61
C GLU A 171 4.31 4.79 -27.00
N LEU A 172 5.12 5.25 -26.06
CA LEU A 172 6.57 5.39 -26.23
C LEU A 172 7.36 4.08 -26.15
N GLY A 173 6.68 2.96 -25.85
CA GLY A 173 7.28 1.63 -25.78
C GLY A 173 7.97 1.32 -24.45
N TYR A 174 7.69 2.09 -23.37
CA TYR A 174 8.21 1.77 -22.05
C TYR A 174 7.40 0.66 -21.37
N ASP A 175 8.12 -0.19 -20.64
CA ASP A 175 7.54 -1.20 -19.77
C ASP A 175 7.17 -0.56 -18.43
N ILE A 176 5.89 -0.53 -18.11
CA ILE A 176 5.34 -0.06 -16.83
C ILE A 176 4.86 -1.21 -15.91
N GLY A 177 5.22 -2.45 -16.25
CA GLY A 177 4.81 -3.64 -15.52
C GLY A 177 3.30 -3.82 -15.46
N THR A 178 2.82 -4.22 -14.30
CA THR A 178 1.39 -4.45 -14.01
C THR A 178 0.68 -3.21 -13.44
N SER A 179 1.31 -2.04 -13.51
CA SER A 179 0.76 -0.81 -12.89
C SER A 179 -0.62 -0.47 -13.41
N GLU A 180 -1.53 -0.30 -12.48
CA GLU A 180 -2.91 0.12 -12.69
C GLU A 180 -3.33 1.28 -11.76
N THR A 181 -2.37 1.85 -11.02
CA THR A 181 -2.55 2.92 -10.04
C THR A 181 -1.70 4.15 -10.37
N PRO A 182 -1.78 5.24 -9.59
CA PRO A 182 -0.87 6.39 -9.72
C PRO A 182 0.61 6.10 -9.47
N VAL A 183 0.94 4.93 -8.95
CA VAL A 183 2.33 4.44 -8.92
C VAL A 183 2.64 3.86 -10.30
N VAL A 184 3.42 4.56 -11.09
CA VAL A 184 3.74 4.16 -12.49
C VAL A 184 5.23 3.91 -12.59
N PRO A 185 5.70 2.65 -12.38
CA PRO A 185 7.11 2.32 -12.54
C PRO A 185 7.49 2.29 -14.03
N VAL A 186 8.69 2.71 -14.35
CA VAL A 186 9.30 2.52 -15.67
C VAL A 186 10.43 1.51 -15.50
N VAL A 187 10.21 0.29 -15.96
CA VAL A 187 11.18 -0.82 -15.79
C VAL A 187 12.30 -0.66 -16.79
N ILE A 188 13.52 -0.47 -16.31
CA ILE A 188 14.73 -0.30 -17.13
C ILE A 188 15.58 -1.58 -17.14
N GLY A 189 15.56 -2.34 -16.04
CA GLY A 189 16.30 -3.59 -15.88
C GLY A 189 17.62 -3.39 -15.13
N GLU A 190 18.73 -3.30 -15.85
CA GLU A 190 20.07 -3.24 -15.25
C GLU A 190 20.33 -1.93 -14.51
N LEU A 191 21.03 -2.03 -13.37
CA LEU A 191 21.30 -0.92 -12.46
C LEU A 191 22.04 0.24 -13.15
N ASP A 192 23.15 -0.05 -13.84
CA ASP A 192 23.97 1.00 -14.46
C ASP A 192 23.19 1.75 -15.54
N ARG A 193 22.44 1.03 -16.37
CA ARG A 193 21.58 1.62 -17.39
C ARG A 193 20.50 2.51 -16.76
N MET A 194 19.88 2.06 -15.69
CA MET A 194 18.85 2.83 -14.97
C MET A 194 19.45 4.10 -14.35
N LEU A 195 20.64 4.03 -13.75
CA LEU A 195 21.30 5.20 -13.16
C LEU A 195 21.68 6.25 -14.21
N VAL A 196 22.17 5.82 -15.39
CA VAL A 196 22.45 6.73 -16.50
C VAL A 196 21.16 7.40 -16.98
N PHE A 197 20.09 6.64 -17.19
CA PHE A 197 18.80 7.16 -17.64
C PHE A 197 18.20 8.13 -16.61
N TRP A 198 18.23 7.77 -15.34
CA TRP A 198 17.82 8.66 -14.25
C TRP A 198 18.58 9.99 -14.25
N LYS A 199 19.91 9.93 -14.44
CA LYS A 199 20.76 11.13 -14.47
C LYS A 199 20.43 12.04 -15.67
N GLU A 200 20.21 11.45 -16.84
CA GLU A 200 19.82 12.19 -18.03
C GLU A 200 18.47 12.87 -17.88
N LEU A 201 17.47 12.17 -17.29
CA LEU A 201 16.18 12.77 -16.96
C LEU A 201 16.32 13.93 -15.97
N PHE A 202 17.12 13.74 -14.93
CA PHE A 202 17.38 14.80 -13.94
C PHE A 202 18.01 16.03 -14.59
N ASP A 203 19.01 15.85 -15.46
CA ASP A 203 19.66 16.96 -16.20
C ASP A 203 18.70 17.63 -17.18
N ALA A 204 17.72 16.90 -17.71
CA ALA A 204 16.65 17.44 -18.52
C ALA A 204 15.52 18.12 -17.72
N GLY A 205 15.63 18.16 -16.38
CA GLY A 205 14.64 18.80 -15.50
C GLY A 205 13.48 17.89 -15.11
N VAL A 206 13.58 16.56 -15.32
CA VAL A 206 12.56 15.58 -14.91
C VAL A 206 13.06 14.85 -13.66
N PHE A 207 12.38 15.11 -12.54
CA PHE A 207 12.69 14.45 -11.27
C PHE A 207 11.95 13.11 -11.16
N THR A 208 12.71 12.03 -10.95
CA THR A 208 12.20 10.67 -10.68
C THR A 208 12.97 10.04 -9.54
N ASN A 209 12.43 8.96 -8.96
CA ASN A 209 13.11 8.21 -7.91
C ASN A 209 13.66 6.90 -8.46
N PRO A 210 14.99 6.70 -8.44
CA PRO A 210 15.60 5.44 -8.84
C PRO A 210 15.32 4.36 -7.78
N VAL A 211 14.75 3.24 -8.19
CA VAL A 211 14.47 2.08 -7.34
C VAL A 211 15.45 0.97 -7.67
N THR A 212 16.24 0.61 -6.67
CA THR A 212 17.38 -0.30 -6.79
C THR A 212 17.28 -1.46 -5.80
N PRO A 213 18.11 -2.50 -5.92
CA PRO A 213 18.25 -3.50 -4.87
C PRO A 213 18.59 -2.85 -3.50
N PRO A 214 18.07 -3.38 -2.39
CA PRO A 214 17.29 -4.60 -2.28
C PRO A 214 15.76 -4.41 -2.41
N ALA A 215 15.28 -3.24 -2.81
CA ALA A 215 13.83 -2.97 -2.94
C ALA A 215 13.23 -3.74 -4.13
N VAL A 216 14.01 -3.92 -5.19
CA VAL A 216 13.67 -4.71 -6.37
C VAL A 216 14.84 -5.65 -6.73
N PRO A 217 14.61 -6.73 -7.49
CA PRO A 217 15.68 -7.57 -8.02
C PRO A 217 16.63 -6.77 -8.94
N GLU A 218 17.89 -7.21 -9.02
CA GLU A 218 18.95 -6.54 -9.79
C GLU A 218 18.60 -6.33 -11.28
N ALA A 219 17.87 -7.28 -11.86
CA ALA A 219 17.40 -7.21 -13.25
C ALA A 219 16.06 -6.44 -13.43
N SER A 220 15.57 -5.79 -12.39
CA SER A 220 14.26 -5.12 -12.37
C SER A 220 14.32 -3.69 -11.82
N CYS A 221 15.51 -3.05 -11.91
CA CYS A 221 15.66 -1.66 -11.52
C CYS A 221 14.72 -0.78 -12.35
N ARG A 222 14.12 0.23 -11.70
CA ARG A 222 13.05 1.05 -12.29
C ARG A 222 13.10 2.49 -11.77
N LEU A 223 12.40 3.37 -12.46
CA LEU A 223 12.15 4.74 -12.05
C LEU A 223 10.71 4.90 -11.61
#